data_bbb2e952dbc9f190e64700e9169d689d
#
_entry.id   bbb2e952dbc9f190e64700e9169d689d
#
_cell.length_a   1.000
_cell.length_b   1.000
_cell.length_c   1.000
_cell.angle_alpha   90.00
_cell.angle_beta   90.00
_cell.angle_gamma   90.00
#
_symmetry.space_group_name_H-M   'P 1'
#
loop_
_entity.id
_entity.type
_entity.pdbx_description
1 polymer ?
#
loop_
_entity_poly.entity_id
_entity_poly.type
_entity_poly.pdbx_seq_one_letter_code
_entity_poly.pdbx_strand_id
1 'polypeptide(L)'
;NLFAFFFLSYFSSIPTYSQNNENSNILSSNEEIKAEFGNWLQICENEKNQCVGVQFALDVQGERAARFIIERITQNSETVADSLITIFIPYDSIVPILPNGITLAVDSAEPFTEQFLFCDQLGCTSQFGLTKQGIDLFMNGANLAIYMIDIRNPNNKFIVDVDLDNFGKVYNSIIPK
;
A
#
# COMPACT_ATOMS: atom_id res chain seq x y z
N ASN A 1 57.78 44.74 14.84
CA ASN A 1 57.33 43.35 14.83
C ASN A 1 55.83 43.28 14.55
N LEU A 2 55.52 43.01 13.24
CA LEU A 2 54.17 42.89 12.72
C LEU A 2 53.82 41.37 12.72
N PHE A 3 52.88 40.96 13.53
CA PHE A 3 52.32 39.60 13.47
C PHE A 3 51.06 39.65 12.59
N ALA A 4 51.16 39.07 11.40
CA ALA A 4 50.03 38.87 10.51
C ALA A 4 49.31 37.57 10.93
N PHE A 5 48.07 37.68 11.39
CA PHE A 5 47.17 36.53 11.64
C PHE A 5 46.52 36.12 10.32
N PHE A 6 46.91 34.93 9.80
CA PHE A 6 46.21 34.27 8.71
C PHE A 6 44.98 33.54 9.26
N PHE A 7 43.78 34.05 8.95
CA PHE A 7 42.55 33.32 9.15
C PHE A 7 42.36 32.28 8.02
N LEU A 8 42.62 31.02 8.29
CA LEU A 8 42.18 29.93 7.41
C LEU A 8 40.66 29.71 7.58
N SER A 9 39.89 30.13 6.59
CA SER A 9 38.48 29.81 6.47
C SER A 9 38.34 28.34 6.04
N TYR A 10 37.98 27.45 6.98
CA TYR A 10 37.52 26.12 6.67
C TYR A 10 36.09 26.20 6.08
N PHE A 11 35.98 26.11 4.76
CA PHE A 11 34.73 25.82 4.12
C PHE A 11 34.37 24.37 4.38
N SER A 12 33.48 24.13 5.35
CA SER A 12 32.83 22.83 5.55
C SER A 12 31.84 22.64 4.41
N SER A 13 32.20 21.82 3.44
CA SER A 13 31.27 21.31 2.43
C SER A 13 30.25 20.39 3.14
N ILE A 14 29.04 20.89 3.33
CA ILE A 14 27.88 20.08 3.76
C ILE A 14 27.58 19.13 2.60
N PRO A 15 27.58 17.80 2.80
CA PRO A 15 27.13 16.90 1.77
C PRO A 15 25.64 17.16 1.52
N THR A 16 25.29 17.63 0.34
CA THR A 16 23.92 17.61 -0.17
C THR A 16 23.47 16.15 -0.23
N TYR A 17 22.65 15.77 0.72
CA TYR A 17 21.94 14.49 0.68
C TYR A 17 21.01 14.56 -0.52
N SER A 18 21.39 13.89 -1.60
CA SER A 18 20.49 13.64 -2.73
C SER A 18 19.36 12.80 -2.18
N GLN A 19 18.15 13.36 -2.14
CA GLN A 19 16.93 12.59 -1.92
C GLN A 19 16.81 11.66 -3.14
N ASN A 20 17.30 10.42 -2.98
CA ASN A 20 17.02 9.36 -3.92
C ASN A 20 15.51 9.17 -3.91
N ASN A 21 14.88 9.38 -5.06
CA ASN A 21 13.49 9.13 -5.33
C ASN A 21 13.18 7.63 -5.11
N GLU A 22 12.87 7.23 -3.89
CA GLU A 22 12.35 5.87 -3.59
C GLU A 22 11.00 5.61 -4.29
N ASN A 23 10.35 6.66 -4.78
CA ASN A 23 9.07 6.59 -5.47
C ASN A 23 9.15 6.06 -6.92
N SER A 24 10.34 5.97 -7.53
CA SER A 24 10.48 5.55 -8.94
C SER A 24 10.16 4.08 -9.20
N ASN A 25 10.15 3.22 -8.16
CA ASN A 25 9.82 1.79 -8.28
C ASN A 25 8.34 1.48 -8.02
N ILE A 26 7.53 2.48 -7.71
CA ILE A 26 6.12 2.33 -7.33
C ILE A 26 5.21 2.52 -8.54
N LEU A 27 5.64 3.36 -9.49
CA LEU A 27 4.85 3.84 -10.62
C LEU A 27 5.26 3.15 -11.93
N SER A 28 4.28 2.82 -12.75
CA SER A 28 4.51 2.57 -14.18
C SER A 28 4.78 3.89 -14.91
N SER A 29 5.30 3.82 -16.13
CA SER A 29 5.68 5.02 -16.92
C SER A 29 4.52 6.00 -17.19
N ASN A 30 3.28 5.54 -17.03
CA ASN A 30 2.06 6.29 -17.32
C ASN A 30 1.30 6.73 -16.06
N GLU A 31 1.85 6.48 -14.88
CA GLU A 31 1.23 6.80 -13.59
C GLU A 31 1.95 7.96 -12.89
N GLU A 32 1.20 8.75 -12.15
CA GLU A 32 1.75 9.81 -11.28
C GLU A 32 1.04 9.84 -9.93
N ILE A 33 1.78 10.24 -8.88
CA ILE A 33 1.21 10.52 -7.57
C ILE A 33 0.56 11.91 -7.63
N LYS A 34 -0.75 11.98 -7.49
CA LYS A 34 -1.52 13.24 -7.49
C LYS A 34 -1.64 13.86 -6.11
N ALA A 35 -1.75 13.04 -5.07
CA ALA A 35 -1.88 13.49 -3.68
C ALA A 35 -1.40 12.43 -2.70
N GLU A 36 -1.07 12.88 -1.49
CA GLU A 36 -0.69 12.04 -0.36
C GLU A 36 -1.59 12.35 0.84
N PHE A 37 -2.07 11.32 1.53
CA PHE A 37 -2.94 11.40 2.69
C PHE A 37 -2.38 10.52 3.81
N GLY A 38 -1.34 10.99 4.51
CA GLY A 38 -0.59 10.17 5.45
C GLY A 38 0.15 9.04 4.72
N ASN A 39 -0.16 7.79 5.06
CA ASN A 39 0.44 6.61 4.42
C ASN A 39 -0.23 6.22 3.08
N TRP A 40 -1.31 6.91 2.69
CA TRP A 40 -2.04 6.67 1.46
C TRP A 40 -1.57 7.57 0.33
N LEU A 41 -1.42 6.98 -0.86
CA LEU A 41 -1.10 7.67 -2.10
C LEU A 41 -2.33 7.63 -3.03
N GLN A 42 -2.68 8.76 -3.62
CA GLN A 42 -3.55 8.80 -4.79
C GLN A 42 -2.68 8.71 -6.04
N ILE A 43 -2.77 7.59 -6.75
CA ILE A 43 -2.04 7.36 -7.99
C ILE A 43 -3.01 7.41 -9.15
N CYS A 44 -2.70 8.20 -10.18
CA CYS A 44 -3.56 8.36 -11.34
C CYS A 44 -2.83 7.99 -12.64
N GLU A 45 -3.54 7.39 -13.57
CA GLU A 45 -3.07 7.16 -14.94
C GLU A 45 -3.24 8.42 -15.77
N ASN A 46 -2.14 8.89 -16.36
CA ASN A 46 -2.07 10.22 -17.02
C ASN A 46 -3.07 10.42 -18.15
N GLU A 47 -3.39 9.37 -18.92
CA GLU A 47 -4.24 9.48 -20.11
C GLU A 47 -5.73 9.25 -19.82
N LYS A 48 -6.07 8.53 -18.75
CA LYS A 48 -7.44 8.07 -18.50
C LYS A 48 -8.15 8.81 -17.38
N ASN A 49 -7.43 9.66 -16.65
CA ASN A 49 -7.95 10.33 -15.45
C ASN A 49 -8.53 9.33 -14.41
N GLN A 50 -8.01 8.10 -14.42
CA GLN A 50 -8.39 7.03 -13.48
C GLN A 50 -7.40 7.04 -12.34
N CYS A 51 -7.93 7.09 -11.13
CA CYS A 51 -7.12 7.15 -9.91
C CYS A 51 -7.45 5.98 -9.00
N VAL A 52 -6.44 5.53 -8.26
CA VAL A 52 -6.53 4.50 -7.22
C VAL A 52 -5.93 5.01 -5.93
N GLY A 53 -6.39 4.48 -4.80
CA GLY A 53 -5.74 4.66 -3.51
C GLY A 53 -4.74 3.53 -3.29
N VAL A 54 -3.53 3.84 -2.90
CA VAL A 54 -2.46 2.85 -2.69
C VAL A 54 -1.80 3.06 -1.33
N GLN A 55 -1.56 1.98 -0.62
CA GLN A 55 -0.69 1.95 0.56
C GLN A 55 0.19 0.71 0.54
N PHE A 56 1.41 0.82 1.07
CA PHE A 56 2.24 -0.34 1.36
C PHE A 56 1.90 -0.86 2.75
N ALA A 57 1.47 -2.12 2.82
CA ALA A 57 1.32 -2.82 4.07
C ALA A 57 2.69 -3.19 4.62
N LEU A 58 2.89 -2.96 5.90
CA LEU A 58 4.16 -3.18 6.60
C LEU A 58 4.10 -4.46 7.40
N ASP A 59 5.21 -5.20 7.44
CA ASP A 59 5.37 -6.32 8.34
C ASP A 59 5.70 -5.87 9.77
N VAL A 60 5.88 -6.82 10.68
CA VAL A 60 6.19 -6.55 12.10
C VAL A 60 7.57 -5.90 12.33
N GLN A 61 8.42 -5.86 11.31
CA GLN A 61 9.70 -5.14 11.31
C GLN A 61 9.56 -3.70 10.76
N GLY A 62 8.41 -3.36 10.19
CA GLY A 62 8.16 -2.08 9.53
C GLY A 62 8.61 -2.05 8.07
N GLU A 63 8.92 -3.22 7.48
CA GLU A 63 9.30 -3.33 6.08
C GLU A 63 8.07 -3.45 5.17
N ARG A 64 8.17 -2.92 3.95
CA ARG A 64 7.10 -3.03 2.95
C ARG A 64 6.97 -4.47 2.48
N ALA A 65 5.86 -5.11 2.79
CA ALA A 65 5.66 -6.54 2.54
C ALA A 65 4.47 -6.86 1.62
N ALA A 66 3.55 -5.93 1.42
CA ALA A 66 2.48 -6.04 0.44
C ALA A 66 2.06 -4.67 -0.09
N ARG A 67 1.42 -4.65 -1.25
CA ARG A 67 0.81 -3.44 -1.83
C ARG A 67 -0.70 -3.58 -1.78
N PHE A 68 -1.35 -2.69 -1.06
CA PHE A 68 -2.80 -2.60 -0.96
C PHE A 68 -3.31 -1.50 -1.89
N ILE A 69 -4.27 -1.84 -2.74
CA ILE A 69 -4.83 -0.93 -3.74
C ILE A 69 -6.35 -0.93 -3.59
N ILE A 70 -6.96 0.24 -3.60
CA ILE A 70 -8.41 0.41 -3.67
C ILE A 70 -8.80 1.22 -4.90
N GLU A 71 -9.79 0.70 -5.63
CA GLU A 71 -10.44 1.35 -6.76
C GLU A 71 -11.92 1.53 -6.47
N ARG A 72 -12.51 2.66 -6.87
CA ARG A 72 -13.96 2.82 -6.84
C ARG A 72 -14.56 2.32 -8.15
N ILE A 73 -15.67 1.59 -8.06
CA ILE A 73 -16.40 1.05 -9.20
C ILE A 73 -17.67 1.87 -9.41
N THR A 74 -17.96 2.21 -10.68
CA THR A 74 -19.28 2.74 -11.01
C THR A 74 -20.31 1.64 -10.84
N GLN A 75 -21.26 1.84 -9.95
CA GLN A 75 -22.36 0.90 -9.76
C GLN A 75 -23.23 0.82 -11.01
N ASN A 76 -23.46 -0.40 -11.46
CA ASN A 76 -24.52 -0.73 -12.39
C ASN A 76 -25.47 -1.74 -11.71
N SER A 77 -26.60 -2.05 -12.34
CA SER A 77 -27.60 -2.95 -11.76
C SER A 77 -27.13 -4.39 -11.50
N GLU A 78 -25.93 -4.73 -11.91
CA GLU A 78 -25.35 -6.08 -11.82
C GLU A 78 -24.22 -6.16 -10.78
N THR A 79 -23.66 -5.01 -10.32
CA THR A 79 -22.55 -5.01 -9.34
C THR A 79 -23.06 -4.82 -7.92
N VAL A 80 -22.65 -5.74 -7.04
CA VAL A 80 -22.93 -5.67 -5.59
C VAL A 80 -21.83 -4.91 -4.86
N ALA A 81 -20.66 -4.73 -5.48
CA ALA A 81 -19.51 -4.06 -4.89
C ALA A 81 -19.44 -2.58 -5.31
N ASP A 82 -19.06 -1.73 -4.36
CA ASP A 82 -18.80 -0.30 -4.59
C ASP A 82 -17.32 -0.03 -4.91
N SER A 83 -16.46 -0.97 -4.57
CA SER A 83 -15.02 -0.87 -4.75
C SER A 83 -14.39 -2.22 -5.02
N LEU A 84 -13.21 -2.20 -5.64
CA LEU A 84 -12.35 -3.35 -5.84
C LEU A 84 -11.10 -3.16 -4.99
N ILE A 85 -10.80 -4.17 -4.18
CA ILE A 85 -9.54 -4.25 -3.44
C ILE A 85 -8.61 -5.19 -4.20
N THR A 86 -7.37 -4.76 -4.39
CA THR A 86 -6.29 -5.60 -4.91
C THR A 86 -5.13 -5.59 -3.92
N ILE A 87 -4.68 -6.78 -3.51
CA ILE A 87 -3.55 -6.97 -2.61
C ILE A 87 -2.50 -7.76 -3.36
N PHE A 88 -1.38 -7.12 -3.64
CA PHE A 88 -0.21 -7.76 -4.24
C PHE A 88 0.83 -8.09 -3.17
N ILE A 89 1.31 -9.33 -3.17
CA ILE A 89 2.23 -9.88 -2.18
C ILE A 89 3.45 -10.39 -2.94
N PRO A 90 4.60 -9.68 -2.88
CA PRO A 90 5.81 -10.08 -3.59
C PRO A 90 6.50 -11.29 -2.93
N TYR A 91 7.18 -12.13 -3.70
CA TYR A 91 7.86 -13.35 -3.21
C TYR A 91 9.10 -13.09 -2.37
N ASP A 92 9.68 -11.91 -2.41
CA ASP A 92 10.75 -11.50 -1.50
C ASP A 92 10.25 -11.33 -0.06
N SER A 93 8.99 -10.96 0.12
CA SER A 93 8.36 -10.88 1.43
C SER A 93 7.93 -12.27 1.93
N ILE A 94 7.10 -12.98 1.16
CA ILE A 94 6.51 -14.26 1.56
C ILE A 94 6.19 -15.14 0.34
N VAL A 95 6.28 -16.45 0.50
CA VAL A 95 5.71 -17.43 -0.45
C VAL A 95 4.45 -18.03 0.17
N PRO A 96 3.25 -17.52 -0.18
CA PRO A 96 2.02 -17.91 0.50
C PRO A 96 1.58 -19.35 0.17
N ILE A 97 0.92 -20.01 1.13
CA ILE A 97 0.22 -21.26 0.90
C ILE A 97 -1.14 -20.93 0.26
N LEU A 98 -1.24 -21.10 -1.05
CA LEU A 98 -2.37 -20.61 -1.85
C LEU A 98 -3.76 -21.09 -1.38
N PRO A 99 -3.97 -22.38 -1.04
CA PRO A 99 -5.27 -22.84 -0.57
C PRO A 99 -5.78 -22.18 0.72
N ASN A 100 -4.87 -21.58 1.50
CA ASN A 100 -5.25 -20.90 2.74
C ASN A 100 -5.81 -19.49 2.49
N GLY A 101 -5.54 -18.92 1.31
CA GLY A 101 -5.90 -17.54 1.02
C GLY A 101 -5.20 -16.52 1.92
N ILE A 102 -5.79 -15.35 2.01
CA ILE A 102 -5.43 -14.29 2.95
C ILE A 102 -6.59 -14.03 3.89
N THR A 103 -6.32 -13.82 5.17
CA THR A 103 -7.35 -13.44 6.16
C THR A 103 -7.17 -11.99 6.53
N LEU A 104 -8.24 -11.22 6.46
CA LEU A 104 -8.28 -9.79 6.73
C LEU A 104 -9.08 -9.53 8.01
N ALA A 105 -8.56 -8.65 8.87
CA ALA A 105 -9.25 -8.25 10.11
C ALA A 105 -9.09 -6.73 10.31
N VAL A 106 -10.20 -6.02 10.41
CA VAL A 106 -10.21 -4.58 10.76
C VAL A 106 -10.39 -4.48 12.27
N ASP A 107 -9.39 -4.01 12.98
CA ASP A 107 -9.37 -3.88 14.44
C ASP A 107 -9.85 -5.17 15.14
N SER A 108 -10.98 -5.09 15.88
CA SER A 108 -11.62 -6.22 16.56
C SER A 108 -12.82 -6.80 15.82
N ALA A 109 -13.06 -6.39 14.56
CA ALA A 109 -14.16 -6.93 13.77
C ALA A 109 -13.92 -8.40 13.40
N GLU A 110 -15.00 -9.11 13.03
CA GLU A 110 -14.91 -10.50 12.60
C GLU A 110 -14.01 -10.61 11.34
N PRO A 111 -12.96 -11.45 11.38
CA PRO A 111 -12.09 -11.65 10.22
C PRO A 111 -12.83 -12.32 9.06
N PHE A 112 -12.42 -11.98 7.84
CA PHE A 112 -12.87 -12.65 6.63
C PHE A 112 -11.69 -13.12 5.79
N THR A 113 -11.90 -14.14 4.94
CA THR A 113 -10.84 -14.75 4.13
C THR A 113 -11.15 -14.60 2.66
N GLU A 114 -10.13 -14.16 1.90
CA GLU A 114 -10.17 -14.05 0.46
C GLU A 114 -9.14 -14.97 -0.20
N GLN A 115 -9.43 -15.42 -1.41
CA GLN A 115 -8.54 -16.31 -2.13
C GLN A 115 -7.56 -15.53 -2.99
N PHE A 116 -6.42 -16.14 -3.32
CA PHE A 116 -5.55 -15.64 -4.36
C PHE A 116 -6.22 -15.80 -5.73
N LEU A 117 -6.22 -14.73 -6.50
CA LEU A 117 -6.75 -14.72 -7.87
C LEU A 117 -5.77 -15.38 -8.84
N PHE A 118 -4.50 -15.00 -8.75
CA PHE A 118 -3.39 -15.59 -9.50
C PHE A 118 -2.05 -15.31 -8.81
N CYS A 119 -1.03 -16.04 -9.27
CA CYS A 119 0.37 -15.74 -8.97
C CYS A 119 1.17 -15.74 -10.27
N ASP A 120 2.17 -14.86 -10.37
CA ASP A 120 3.11 -14.77 -11.49
C ASP A 120 4.56 -14.92 -11.01
N GLN A 121 5.55 -14.44 -11.77
CA GLN A 121 6.97 -14.53 -11.41
C GLN A 121 7.35 -13.56 -10.27
N LEU A 122 6.56 -12.55 -9.99
CA LEU A 122 6.86 -11.49 -9.03
C LEU A 122 6.21 -11.73 -7.68
N GLY A 123 5.02 -12.35 -7.66
CA GLY A 123 4.26 -12.55 -6.43
C GLY A 123 2.86 -13.08 -6.66
N CYS A 124 2.03 -12.99 -5.64
CA CYS A 124 0.63 -13.41 -5.67
C CYS A 124 -0.31 -12.22 -5.49
N THR A 125 -1.42 -12.24 -6.21
CA THR A 125 -2.48 -11.22 -6.14
C THR A 125 -3.75 -11.83 -5.61
N SER A 126 -4.34 -11.20 -4.59
CA SER A 126 -5.72 -11.39 -4.18
C SER A 126 -6.53 -10.19 -4.63
N GLN A 127 -7.77 -10.43 -5.10
CA GLN A 127 -8.66 -9.37 -5.55
C GLN A 127 -10.10 -9.70 -5.19
N PHE A 128 -10.81 -8.76 -4.58
CA PHE A 128 -12.19 -8.94 -4.15
C PHE A 128 -12.98 -7.63 -4.15
N GLY A 129 -14.30 -7.76 -4.27
CA GLY A 129 -15.21 -6.63 -4.20
C GLY A 129 -15.51 -6.22 -2.76
N LEU A 130 -15.52 -4.92 -2.48
CA LEU A 130 -15.89 -4.35 -1.21
C LEU A 130 -17.24 -3.65 -1.32
N THR A 131 -18.21 -4.08 -0.53
CA THR A 131 -19.53 -3.46 -0.45
C THR A 131 -19.47 -2.14 0.32
N LYS A 132 -20.53 -1.33 0.25
CA LYS A 132 -20.65 -0.12 1.06
C LYS A 132 -20.40 -0.39 2.56
N GLN A 133 -20.93 -1.49 3.09
CA GLN A 133 -20.74 -1.87 4.49
C GLN A 133 -19.27 -2.15 4.83
N GLY A 134 -18.54 -2.81 3.92
CA GLY A 134 -17.10 -3.02 4.05
C GLY A 134 -16.31 -1.70 3.97
N ILE A 135 -16.72 -0.78 3.10
CA ILE A 135 -16.11 0.57 3.01
C ILE A 135 -16.34 1.34 4.32
N ASP A 136 -17.56 1.30 4.86
CA ASP A 136 -17.89 1.96 6.14
C ASP A 136 -17.04 1.35 7.28
N LEU A 137 -16.75 0.05 7.26
CA LEU A 137 -15.86 -0.59 8.22
C LEU A 137 -14.43 -0.06 8.11
N PHE A 138 -13.90 0.10 6.90
CA PHE A 138 -12.56 0.66 6.67
C PHE A 138 -12.48 2.15 7.05
N MET A 139 -13.54 2.92 6.77
CA MET A 139 -13.59 4.35 7.12
C MET A 139 -13.59 4.61 8.63
N ASN A 140 -14.12 3.67 9.42
CA ASN A 140 -14.23 3.80 10.88
C ASN A 140 -13.14 3.00 11.63
N GLY A 141 -12.38 2.17 10.93
CA GLY A 141 -11.29 1.38 11.49
C GLY A 141 -9.99 2.18 11.64
N ALA A 142 -9.12 1.69 12.49
CA ALA A 142 -7.77 2.23 12.68
C ALA A 142 -6.72 1.41 11.94
N ASN A 143 -6.85 0.08 11.94
CA ASN A 143 -5.88 -0.83 11.33
C ASN A 143 -6.55 -2.00 10.62
N LEU A 144 -6.01 -2.38 9.46
CA LEU A 144 -6.36 -3.61 8.76
C LEU A 144 -5.16 -4.55 8.82
N ALA A 145 -5.28 -5.61 9.61
CA ALA A 145 -4.29 -6.69 9.66
C ALA A 145 -4.59 -7.74 8.58
N ILE A 146 -3.57 -8.13 7.81
CA ILE A 146 -3.65 -9.17 6.79
C ILE A 146 -2.77 -10.33 7.21
N TYR A 147 -3.36 -11.51 7.35
CA TYR A 147 -2.69 -12.72 7.81
C TYR A 147 -2.51 -13.70 6.66
N MET A 148 -1.32 -14.26 6.57
CA MET A 148 -0.96 -15.29 5.60
C MET A 148 -0.11 -16.36 6.26
N ILE A 149 0.08 -17.50 5.58
CA ILE A 149 1.01 -18.55 6.01
C ILE A 149 2.10 -18.67 4.95
N ASP A 150 3.35 -18.49 5.36
CA ASP A 150 4.52 -18.71 4.52
C ASP A 150 4.82 -20.21 4.44
N ILE A 151 4.93 -20.76 3.23
CA ILE A 151 5.31 -22.17 3.02
C ILE A 151 6.69 -22.50 3.64
N ARG A 152 7.57 -21.50 3.75
CA ARG A 152 8.90 -21.63 4.37
C ARG A 152 8.83 -21.71 5.90
N ASN A 153 7.72 -21.22 6.51
CA ASN A 153 7.50 -21.24 7.96
C ASN A 153 6.02 -21.50 8.28
N PRO A 154 5.49 -22.69 7.99
CA PRO A 154 4.03 -22.96 8.03
C PRO A 154 3.42 -22.95 9.44
N ASN A 155 4.24 -22.95 10.48
CA ASN A 155 3.75 -22.91 11.86
C ASN A 155 3.47 -21.50 12.38
N ASN A 156 3.93 -20.47 11.66
CA ASN A 156 3.77 -19.06 12.04
C ASN A 156 2.92 -18.31 11.02
N LYS A 157 2.07 -17.44 11.52
CA LYS A 157 1.36 -16.47 10.67
C LYS A 157 2.33 -15.35 10.29
N PHE A 158 2.38 -15.04 9.02
CA PHE A 158 2.95 -13.80 8.52
C PHE A 158 1.86 -12.73 8.57
N ILE A 159 2.18 -11.58 9.13
CA ILE A 159 1.22 -10.50 9.38
C ILE A 159 1.76 -9.23 8.72
N VAL A 160 0.91 -8.56 7.98
CA VAL A 160 1.16 -7.21 7.47
C VAL A 160 -0.01 -6.31 7.85
N ASP A 161 0.30 -5.05 8.12
CA ASP A 161 -0.66 -4.05 8.57
C ASP A 161 -0.82 -2.94 7.53
N VAL A 162 -2.07 -2.54 7.31
CA VAL A 162 -2.47 -1.35 6.54
C VAL A 162 -3.07 -0.35 7.52
N ASP A 163 -2.47 0.82 7.61
CA ASP A 163 -2.98 1.92 8.42
C ASP A 163 -4.23 2.50 7.76
N LEU A 164 -5.37 2.49 8.46
CA LEU A 164 -6.62 3.03 7.94
C LEU A 164 -6.81 4.54 8.27
N ASP A 165 -5.86 5.17 8.97
CA ASP A 165 -5.90 6.62 9.12
C ASP A 165 -5.87 7.30 7.74
N ASN A 166 -6.71 8.30 7.56
CA ASN A 166 -6.91 8.99 6.28
C ASN A 166 -7.48 8.14 5.12
N PHE A 167 -7.90 6.88 5.35
CA PHE A 167 -8.55 6.06 4.32
C PHE A 167 -9.73 6.80 3.67
N GLY A 168 -10.60 7.42 4.47
CA GLY A 168 -11.74 8.20 3.97
C GLY A 168 -11.34 9.36 3.06
N LYS A 169 -10.17 9.99 3.28
CA LYS A 169 -9.68 11.08 2.43
C LYS A 169 -9.23 10.57 1.07
N VAL A 170 -8.40 9.52 1.04
CA VAL A 170 -7.96 8.94 -0.24
C VAL A 170 -9.15 8.35 -0.99
N TYR A 171 -10.05 7.62 -0.31
CA TYR A 171 -11.24 7.04 -0.92
C TYR A 171 -12.12 8.09 -1.62
N ASN A 172 -12.35 9.23 -0.98
CA ASN A 172 -13.13 10.32 -1.56
C ASN A 172 -12.40 11.09 -2.66
N SER A 173 -11.07 10.99 -2.75
CA SER A 173 -10.28 11.63 -3.80
C SER A 173 -10.24 10.83 -5.11
N ILE A 174 -10.50 9.52 -5.06
CA ILE A 174 -10.53 8.65 -6.25
C ILE A 174 -11.91 8.68 -6.91
N ILE A 175 -11.94 8.84 -8.24
CA ILE A 175 -13.17 8.91 -9.03
C ILE A 175 -13.56 7.49 -9.47
N PRO A 176 -14.85 7.10 -9.41
CA PRO A 176 -15.31 5.81 -9.91
C PRO A 176 -15.00 5.60 -11.39
N LYS A 177 -14.62 4.37 -11.76
CA LYS A 177 -14.48 3.92 -13.15
C LYS A 177 -15.83 3.65 -13.77
#